data_c3393f970bb356855b82429ef96ae311
#
_entry.id   c3393f970bb356855b82429ef96ae311
#
_cell.length_a   1.000
_cell.length_b   1.000
_cell.length_c   1.000
_cell.angle_alpha   90.00
_cell.angle_beta   90.00
_cell.angle_gamma   90.00
#
_symmetry.space_group_name_H-M   'P 1'
#
loop_
_entity.id
_entity.type
_entity.pdbx_description
1 polymer ?
#
loop_
_entity_poly.entity_id
_entity_poly.type
_entity_poly.pdbx_seq_one_letter_code
_entity_poly.pdbx_strand_id
1 'polypeptide(L)'
;MNTEQSVGNRLVIIERFARGGEVAERQRHTVGQHDQLRIGRGYDVDLQLDDAYVAPLHLHVKRDEQGRLWLEDAGSRNGLSDARGRRLQGAQEVRGSLEVQIGHTRLRIHDGAPVVGPERAMDLRRVSAWSAFGLLLLAVALGALGDWLKVTGEPPYPPYQALAVGSLMALILTLGWSFGWSLATRLFTHELRFARHLSIAALGSAIAGVLLLLVNQLAYSFDFELLHRIAFIGYWALFAWVCWRHLRAVSPAHLKIKAAAVVSLAAAAVLVQGIDDWWQQPERIAPPRYLGQLAPASSRVVENQTIAEFLHHAQGMQADLDRLRQQAENEQQADH
;
A
#
# COMPACT_ATOMS: atom_id res chain seq x y z
N MET A 1 -46.15 38.87 2.31
CA MET A 1 -45.57 40.15 2.73
C MET A 1 -44.42 39.85 3.64
N ASN A 2 -43.21 39.87 3.12
CA ASN A 2 -41.93 40.06 3.79
C ASN A 2 -40.80 39.71 2.82
N THR A 3 -40.69 40.47 1.71
CA THR A 3 -39.65 40.27 0.68
C THR A 3 -38.59 41.38 0.74
N GLU A 4 -38.66 42.30 1.69
CA GLU A 4 -37.76 43.47 1.72
C GLU A 4 -36.64 43.44 2.77
N GLN A 5 -36.48 42.38 3.59
CA GLN A 5 -35.42 42.32 4.64
C GLN A 5 -34.20 41.49 4.24
N SER A 6 -34.04 41.01 3.01
CA SER A 6 -32.92 40.13 2.62
C SER A 6 -31.78 40.79 1.83
N VAL A 7 -31.86 42.13 1.57
CA VAL A 7 -30.83 42.79 0.73
C VAL A 7 -29.54 43.10 1.46
N GLY A 8 -29.50 43.06 2.79
CA GLY A 8 -28.31 43.42 3.59
C GLY A 8 -27.40 42.29 4.06
N ASN A 9 -27.94 41.13 4.39
CA ASN A 9 -27.15 40.05 5.01
C ASN A 9 -26.85 38.92 4.01
N ARG A 10 -25.60 38.77 3.61
CA ARG A 10 -25.16 37.68 2.72
C ARG A 10 -24.41 36.63 3.47
N LEU A 11 -24.63 35.38 3.03
CA LEU A 11 -23.97 34.19 3.59
C LEU A 11 -22.46 34.25 3.37
N VAL A 12 -21.70 33.89 4.42
CA VAL A 12 -20.25 33.64 4.39
C VAL A 12 -20.03 32.26 4.95
N ILE A 13 -19.29 31.42 4.23
CA ILE A 13 -18.89 30.09 4.72
C ILE A 13 -17.39 30.08 4.96
N ILE A 14 -16.99 29.62 6.14
CA ILE A 14 -15.59 29.47 6.53
C ILE A 14 -15.29 27.99 6.70
N GLU A 15 -14.33 27.49 5.96
CA GLU A 15 -13.81 26.15 6.07
C GLU A 15 -12.44 26.20 6.77
N ARG A 16 -12.27 25.42 7.83
CA ARG A 16 -10.99 25.20 8.50
C ARG A 16 -10.40 23.88 8.04
N PHE A 17 -9.14 23.87 7.65
CA PHE A 17 -8.44 22.68 7.21
C PHE A 17 -7.71 21.97 8.35
N ALA A 18 -7.76 20.64 8.35
CA ALA A 18 -6.86 19.81 9.14
C ALA A 18 -5.43 19.82 8.54
N ARG A 19 -4.44 19.37 9.32
CA ARG A 19 -3.03 19.24 8.87
C ARG A 19 -2.86 18.38 7.60
N GLY A 20 -3.78 17.48 7.33
CA GLY A 20 -3.82 16.64 6.11
C GLY A 20 -4.40 17.32 4.87
N GLY A 21 -4.85 18.57 4.97
CA GLY A 21 -5.46 19.30 3.85
C GLY A 21 -6.93 18.99 3.61
N GLU A 22 -7.57 18.19 4.47
CA GLU A 22 -8.99 17.93 4.44
C GLU A 22 -9.73 19.02 5.24
N VAL A 23 -10.98 19.32 4.86
CA VAL A 23 -11.83 20.25 5.60
C VAL A 23 -12.21 19.59 6.93
N ALA A 24 -11.70 20.15 8.03
CA ALA A 24 -12.00 19.67 9.39
C ALA A 24 -13.31 20.20 9.91
N GLU A 25 -13.67 21.43 9.53
CA GLU A 25 -14.83 22.12 10.05
C GLU A 25 -15.38 23.11 9.01
N ARG A 26 -16.68 23.27 8.99
CA ARG A 26 -17.38 24.31 8.24
C ARG A 26 -18.28 25.10 9.16
N GLN A 27 -18.14 26.39 9.13
CA GLN A 27 -19.03 27.29 9.85
C GLN A 27 -19.75 28.22 8.86
N ARG A 28 -21.01 28.49 9.18
CA ARG A 28 -21.91 29.36 8.39
C ARG A 28 -22.19 30.62 9.17
N HIS A 29 -21.83 31.75 8.58
CA HIS A 29 -22.10 33.07 9.13
C HIS A 29 -22.87 33.92 8.16
N THR A 30 -23.52 34.96 8.66
CA THR A 30 -24.13 36.01 7.83
C THR A 30 -23.46 37.33 8.17
N VAL A 31 -22.99 38.05 7.13
CA VAL A 31 -22.33 39.33 7.29
C VAL A 31 -23.06 40.39 6.47
N GLY A 32 -23.60 41.39 7.16
CA GLY A 32 -24.27 42.55 6.57
C GLY A 32 -23.26 43.68 6.26
N GLN A 33 -23.75 44.78 5.72
CA GLN A 33 -22.93 45.96 5.36
C GLN A 33 -22.30 46.67 6.56
N HIS A 34 -22.94 46.58 7.73
CA HIS A 34 -22.45 47.19 8.96
C HIS A 34 -21.95 46.20 9.97
N ASP A 35 -21.99 44.91 9.61
CA ASP A 35 -21.51 43.82 10.46
C ASP A 35 -20.07 43.47 10.16
N GLN A 36 -19.40 43.01 11.19
CA GLN A 36 -18.01 42.55 11.10
C GLN A 36 -17.91 41.21 11.81
N LEU A 37 -17.44 40.20 11.08
CA LEU A 37 -17.13 38.90 11.65
C LEU A 37 -15.68 38.90 12.16
N ARG A 38 -15.49 38.59 13.43
CA ARG A 38 -14.18 38.59 14.12
C ARG A 38 -13.68 37.18 14.26
N ILE A 39 -12.44 36.95 13.84
CA ILE A 39 -11.76 35.66 13.86
C ILE A 39 -10.49 35.77 14.68
N GLY A 40 -10.27 34.86 15.62
CA GLY A 40 -9.08 34.88 16.46
C GLY A 40 -9.04 33.76 17.47
N ARG A 41 -8.10 33.86 18.42
CA ARG A 41 -7.95 32.92 19.54
C ARG A 41 -8.71 33.35 20.81
N GLY A 42 -9.14 34.61 20.88
CA GLY A 42 -9.86 35.16 22.02
C GLY A 42 -11.23 34.53 22.21
N TYR A 43 -11.82 34.77 23.39
CA TYR A 43 -13.18 34.28 23.69
C TYR A 43 -14.29 35.26 23.24
N ASP A 44 -13.89 36.46 22.83
CA ASP A 44 -14.78 37.54 22.42
C ASP A 44 -14.89 37.68 20.88
N VAL A 45 -14.50 36.64 20.14
CA VAL A 45 -14.57 36.56 18.67
C VAL A 45 -15.70 35.64 18.21
N ASP A 46 -16.15 35.85 16.99
CA ASP A 46 -17.27 35.08 16.40
C ASP A 46 -16.84 33.70 15.89
N LEU A 47 -15.55 33.57 15.48
CA LEU A 47 -14.92 32.30 15.14
C LEU A 47 -13.64 32.13 15.97
N GLN A 48 -13.71 31.26 16.96
CA GLN A 48 -12.58 30.93 17.81
C GLN A 48 -11.69 29.86 17.19
N LEU A 49 -10.38 30.11 17.20
CA LEU A 49 -9.36 29.17 16.69
C LEU A 49 -8.40 28.77 17.82
N ASP A 50 -8.24 27.48 18.02
CA ASP A 50 -7.28 26.94 19.00
C ASP A 50 -5.90 26.80 18.34
N ASP A 51 -5.20 27.95 18.21
CA ASP A 51 -3.86 28.02 17.61
C ASP A 51 -3.06 29.11 18.35
N ALA A 52 -1.98 28.74 19.02
CA ALA A 52 -1.14 29.64 19.80
C ALA A 52 -0.50 30.76 18.99
N TYR A 53 -0.41 30.61 17.66
CA TYR A 53 0.16 31.59 16.73
C TYR A 53 -0.90 32.53 16.13
N VAL A 54 -2.18 32.33 16.47
CA VAL A 54 -3.28 33.24 16.15
C VAL A 54 -3.42 34.29 17.25
N ALA A 55 -3.55 35.57 16.90
CA ALA A 55 -3.81 36.62 17.87
C ALA A 55 -5.20 36.47 18.52
N PRO A 56 -5.45 37.06 19.73
CA PRO A 56 -6.80 37.05 20.32
C PRO A 56 -7.87 37.57 19.34
N LEU A 57 -7.62 38.66 18.67
CA LEU A 57 -8.31 39.12 17.46
C LEU A 57 -7.30 39.19 16.34
N HIS A 58 -7.47 38.40 15.28
CA HIS A 58 -6.50 38.27 14.21
C HIS A 58 -7.01 38.80 12.89
N LEU A 59 -8.26 38.54 12.56
CA LEU A 59 -8.84 38.80 11.26
C LEU A 59 -10.23 39.37 11.39
N HIS A 60 -10.52 40.41 10.58
CA HIS A 60 -11.85 40.93 10.35
C HIS A 60 -12.37 40.51 8.98
N VAL A 61 -13.61 40.08 8.92
CA VAL A 61 -14.34 39.82 7.67
C VAL A 61 -15.51 40.82 7.63
N LYS A 62 -15.49 41.72 6.64
CA LYS A 62 -16.47 42.79 6.53
C LYS A 62 -16.95 42.97 5.08
N ARG A 63 -18.11 43.58 4.90
CA ARG A 63 -18.60 43.99 3.57
C ARG A 63 -18.52 45.50 3.40
N ASP A 64 -18.15 45.90 2.18
CA ASP A 64 -18.19 47.31 1.78
C ASP A 64 -19.63 47.71 1.35
N GLU A 65 -19.79 48.99 1.04
CA GLU A 65 -21.04 49.54 0.59
C GLU A 65 -21.55 48.92 -0.72
N GLN A 66 -20.66 48.36 -1.54
CA GLN A 66 -20.98 47.65 -2.78
C GLN A 66 -21.30 46.18 -2.53
N GLY A 67 -21.27 45.72 -1.26
CA GLY A 67 -21.54 44.33 -0.85
C GLY A 67 -20.44 43.36 -1.14
N ARG A 68 -19.19 43.81 -1.47
CA ARG A 68 -18.01 42.96 -1.66
C ARG A 68 -17.45 42.57 -0.31
N LEU A 69 -17.01 41.32 -0.22
CA LEU A 69 -16.43 40.75 1.02
C LEU A 69 -14.93 40.99 1.10
N TRP A 70 -14.48 41.52 2.24
CA TRP A 70 -13.09 41.86 2.49
C TRP A 70 -12.56 41.15 3.74
N LEU A 71 -11.31 40.72 3.69
CA LEU A 71 -10.52 40.24 4.80
C LEU A 71 -9.48 41.28 5.18
N GLU A 72 -9.38 41.60 6.46
CA GLU A 72 -8.41 42.58 6.98
C GLU A 72 -7.75 42.03 8.24
N ASP A 73 -6.40 42.04 8.24
CA ASP A 73 -5.63 41.69 9.45
C ASP A 73 -5.85 42.76 10.52
N ALA A 74 -6.21 42.36 11.72
CA ALA A 74 -6.52 43.22 12.86
C ALA A 74 -5.23 43.78 13.54
N GLY A 75 -4.07 43.79 12.86
CA GLY A 75 -2.79 44.20 13.43
C GLY A 75 -2.08 43.07 14.15
N SER A 76 -2.26 41.85 13.71
CA SER A 76 -1.66 40.66 14.31
C SER A 76 -0.14 40.62 14.11
N ARG A 77 0.61 40.02 15.05
CA ARG A 77 2.06 39.86 14.94
C ARG A 77 2.49 39.00 13.75
N ASN A 78 1.74 37.94 13.46
CA ASN A 78 2.08 36.95 12.43
C ASN A 78 1.50 37.31 11.05
N GLY A 79 0.47 38.16 11.00
CA GLY A 79 -0.13 38.62 9.76
C GLY A 79 -0.92 37.52 9.04
N LEU A 80 -1.38 37.88 7.85
CA LEU A 80 -2.13 37.06 6.92
C LEU A 80 -1.23 36.56 5.79
N SER A 81 -1.29 35.27 5.43
CA SER A 81 -0.54 34.71 4.31
C SER A 81 -1.45 33.99 3.32
N ASP A 82 -1.01 33.86 2.06
CA ASP A 82 -1.70 33.05 1.06
C ASP A 82 -1.39 31.54 1.28
N ALA A 83 -2.05 30.67 0.50
CA ALA A 83 -1.83 29.22 0.54
C ALA A 83 -0.39 28.77 0.22
N ARG A 84 0.46 29.68 -0.31
CA ARG A 84 1.88 29.44 -0.61
C ARG A 84 2.81 30.02 0.46
N GLY A 85 2.25 30.56 1.55
CA GLY A 85 3.01 31.17 2.65
C GLY A 85 3.53 32.58 2.36
N ARG A 86 3.10 33.25 1.29
CA ARG A 86 3.47 34.64 1.00
C ARG A 86 2.59 35.57 1.81
N ARG A 87 3.21 36.52 2.51
CA ARG A 87 2.49 37.48 3.35
C ARG A 87 1.62 38.41 2.49
N LEU A 88 0.35 38.52 2.85
CA LEU A 88 -0.62 39.42 2.25
C LEU A 88 -0.58 40.77 2.99
N GLN A 89 -0.56 41.87 2.27
CA GLN A 89 -0.59 43.21 2.84
C GLN A 89 -1.91 43.89 2.55
N GLY A 90 -2.45 44.60 3.54
CA GLY A 90 -3.70 45.32 3.42
C GLY A 90 -4.93 44.41 3.36
N ALA A 91 -6.07 45.02 3.09
CA ALA A 91 -7.33 44.31 2.96
C ALA A 91 -7.37 43.50 1.66
N GLN A 92 -7.88 42.27 1.75
CA GLN A 92 -7.98 41.31 0.63
C GLN A 92 -9.43 41.12 0.23
N GLU A 93 -9.77 41.33 -1.02
CA GLU A 93 -11.11 41.06 -1.55
C GLU A 93 -11.35 39.56 -1.76
N VAL A 94 -12.46 39.03 -1.26
CA VAL A 94 -12.89 37.65 -1.48
C VAL A 94 -13.74 37.56 -2.75
N ARG A 95 -13.15 37.15 -3.86
CA ARG A 95 -13.87 36.93 -5.12
C ARG A 95 -14.29 35.47 -5.23
N GLY A 96 -15.52 35.18 -4.77
CA GLY A 96 -16.06 33.82 -4.69
C GLY A 96 -15.44 33.01 -3.54
N SER A 97 -14.15 32.76 -3.54
CA SER A 97 -13.44 32.13 -2.42
C SER A 97 -12.00 32.57 -2.31
N LEU A 98 -11.49 32.68 -1.07
CA LEU A 98 -10.10 33.02 -0.78
C LEU A 98 -9.57 32.07 0.28
N GLU A 99 -8.41 31.44 0.01
CA GLU A 99 -7.70 30.60 0.96
C GLU A 99 -6.56 31.38 1.59
N VAL A 100 -6.55 31.39 2.92
CA VAL A 100 -5.58 32.16 3.71
C VAL A 100 -5.05 31.32 4.85
N GLN A 101 -3.86 31.66 5.30
CA GLN A 101 -3.23 31.07 6.48
C GLN A 101 -3.01 32.14 7.53
N ILE A 102 -3.45 31.87 8.76
CA ILE A 102 -3.24 32.68 9.97
C ILE A 102 -2.63 31.78 11.05
N GLY A 103 -1.43 32.13 11.51
CA GLY A 103 -0.65 31.21 12.34
C GLY A 103 -0.38 29.90 11.62
N HIS A 104 -0.71 28.76 12.25
CA HIS A 104 -0.66 27.42 11.63
C HIS A 104 -2.02 26.97 11.08
N THR A 105 -3.05 27.80 11.23
CA THR A 105 -4.42 27.48 10.79
C THR A 105 -4.66 27.97 9.38
N ARG A 106 -5.11 27.06 8.51
CA ARG A 106 -5.51 27.37 7.13
C ARG A 106 -7.01 27.45 7.05
N LEU A 107 -7.50 28.56 6.50
CA LEU A 107 -8.92 28.85 6.32
C LEU A 107 -9.23 29.07 4.84
N ARG A 108 -10.40 28.68 4.41
CA ARG A 108 -11.00 29.09 3.14
C ARG A 108 -12.29 29.80 3.42
N ILE A 109 -12.41 31.02 2.92
CA ILE A 109 -13.57 31.88 3.13
C ILE A 109 -14.29 32.02 1.79
N HIS A 110 -15.58 31.73 1.79
CA HIS A 110 -16.43 31.79 0.63
C HIS A 110 -17.42 32.95 0.76
N ASP A 111 -17.55 33.75 -0.30
CA ASP A 111 -18.61 34.73 -0.44
C ASP A 111 -19.84 34.04 -1.07
N GLY A 112 -20.74 33.61 -0.22
CA GLY A 112 -21.92 32.82 -0.59
C GLY A 112 -21.72 31.30 -0.39
N ALA A 113 -22.72 30.53 -0.79
CA ALA A 113 -22.67 29.07 -0.71
C ALA A 113 -21.87 28.51 -1.88
N PRO A 114 -20.75 27.79 -1.62
CA PRO A 114 -20.04 27.09 -2.67
C PRO A 114 -20.90 25.96 -3.25
N VAL A 115 -20.75 25.69 -4.54
CA VAL A 115 -21.40 24.53 -5.17
C VAL A 115 -20.79 23.27 -4.58
N VAL A 116 -21.62 22.50 -3.87
CA VAL A 116 -21.20 21.19 -3.34
C VAL A 116 -21.34 20.16 -4.45
N GLY A 117 -20.25 19.47 -4.76
CA GLY A 117 -20.29 18.36 -5.71
C GLY A 117 -21.21 17.22 -5.24
N PRO A 118 -21.60 16.31 -6.14
CA PRO A 118 -22.43 15.15 -5.77
C PRO A 118 -21.72 14.29 -4.72
N GLU A 119 -22.51 13.62 -3.90
CA GLU A 119 -21.99 12.69 -2.90
C GLU A 119 -21.16 11.57 -3.56
N ARG A 120 -20.11 11.14 -2.90
CA ARG A 120 -19.36 9.97 -3.34
C ARG A 120 -20.13 8.72 -2.96
N ALA A 121 -20.33 7.82 -3.93
CA ALA A 121 -20.93 6.52 -3.64
C ALA A 121 -20.15 5.82 -2.51
N MET A 122 -20.86 5.45 -1.46
CA MET A 122 -20.29 4.68 -0.36
C MET A 122 -19.93 3.28 -0.87
N ASP A 123 -18.67 2.86 -0.73
CA ASP A 123 -18.28 1.49 -1.04
C ASP A 123 -18.88 0.56 0.02
N LEU A 124 -20.14 0.17 -0.20
CA LEU A 124 -20.91 -0.73 0.67
C LEU A 124 -20.45 -2.20 0.56
N ARG A 125 -19.43 -2.50 -0.25
CA ARG A 125 -18.86 -3.85 -0.34
C ARG A 125 -18.12 -4.18 0.94
N ARG A 126 -18.89 -4.48 1.99
CA ARG A 126 -18.35 -5.15 3.17
C ARG A 126 -17.88 -6.53 2.71
N VAL A 127 -16.58 -6.76 2.78
CA VAL A 127 -16.05 -8.12 2.59
C VAL A 127 -16.67 -8.98 3.68
N SER A 128 -17.43 -9.99 3.27
CA SER A 128 -18.01 -10.93 4.21
C SER A 128 -16.92 -11.68 4.95
N ALA A 129 -17.06 -11.86 6.25
CA ALA A 129 -16.14 -12.68 7.03
C ALA A 129 -16.09 -14.13 6.49
N TRP A 130 -17.21 -14.64 5.99
CA TRP A 130 -17.30 -15.96 5.38
C TRP A 130 -16.49 -16.08 4.08
N SER A 131 -16.50 -15.05 3.22
CA SER A 131 -15.69 -15.06 2.00
C SER A 131 -14.20 -14.97 2.31
N ALA A 132 -13.80 -14.18 3.32
CA ALA A 132 -12.41 -14.10 3.77
C ALA A 132 -11.94 -15.45 4.35
N PHE A 133 -12.80 -16.12 5.13
CA PHE A 133 -12.52 -17.45 5.67
C PHE A 133 -12.42 -18.51 4.57
N GLY A 134 -13.33 -18.51 3.59
CA GLY A 134 -13.27 -19.42 2.44
C GLY A 134 -11.98 -19.26 1.62
N LEU A 135 -11.53 -18.02 1.39
CA LEU A 135 -10.24 -17.76 0.74
C LEU A 135 -9.06 -18.25 1.58
N LEU A 136 -9.12 -18.11 2.89
CA LEU A 136 -8.07 -18.61 3.79
C LEU A 136 -7.98 -20.14 3.73
N LEU A 137 -9.12 -20.84 3.76
CA LEU A 137 -9.13 -22.29 3.61
C LEU A 137 -8.57 -22.73 2.27
N LEU A 138 -8.94 -22.05 1.18
CA LEU A 138 -8.38 -22.31 -0.15
C LEU A 138 -6.86 -22.10 -0.18
N ALA A 139 -6.36 -21.02 0.40
CA ALA A 139 -4.93 -20.74 0.45
C ALA A 139 -4.15 -21.82 1.23
N VAL A 140 -4.68 -22.24 2.38
CA VAL A 140 -4.09 -23.33 3.18
C VAL A 140 -4.13 -24.65 2.43
N ALA A 141 -5.24 -24.99 1.76
CA ALA A 141 -5.37 -26.20 0.97
C ALA A 141 -4.38 -26.25 -0.20
N LEU A 142 -4.20 -25.14 -0.93
CA LEU A 142 -3.23 -25.04 -2.02
C LEU A 142 -1.79 -25.16 -1.50
N GLY A 143 -1.47 -24.56 -0.35
CA GLY A 143 -0.17 -24.71 0.30
C GLY A 143 0.08 -26.17 0.70
N ALA A 144 -0.87 -26.80 1.37
CA ALA A 144 -0.78 -28.20 1.77
C ALA A 144 -0.63 -29.15 0.56
N LEU A 145 -1.35 -28.88 -0.54
CA LEU A 145 -1.18 -29.62 -1.80
C LEU A 145 0.22 -29.48 -2.36
N GLY A 146 0.76 -28.24 -2.38
CA GLY A 146 2.14 -27.98 -2.82
C GLY A 146 3.17 -28.72 -1.97
N ASP A 147 2.99 -28.74 -0.65
CA ASP A 147 3.89 -29.46 0.26
C ASP A 147 3.73 -31.00 0.12
N TRP A 148 2.51 -31.49 -0.06
CA TRP A 148 2.28 -32.90 -0.34
C TRP A 148 2.99 -33.38 -1.60
N LEU A 149 2.98 -32.60 -2.66
CA LEU A 149 3.64 -32.93 -3.93
C LEU A 149 5.19 -32.88 -3.84
N LYS A 150 5.74 -32.22 -2.81
CA LYS A 150 7.21 -32.16 -2.57
C LYS A 150 7.76 -33.34 -1.77
N VAL A 151 6.90 -34.18 -1.20
CA VAL A 151 7.33 -35.32 -0.38
C VAL A 151 7.96 -36.40 -1.29
N THR A 152 9.26 -36.31 -1.48
CA THR A 152 10.09 -37.29 -2.19
C THR A 152 11.09 -37.89 -1.22
N GLY A 153 10.99 -39.19 -0.93
CA GLY A 153 11.88 -39.92 -0.03
C GLY A 153 11.29 -40.19 1.36
N GLU A 154 12.07 -40.82 2.23
CA GLU A 154 11.71 -41.04 3.63
C GLU A 154 12.00 -39.76 4.44
N PRO A 155 10.98 -38.94 4.76
CA PRO A 155 11.20 -37.76 5.58
C PRO A 155 11.50 -38.20 7.03
N PRO A 156 12.26 -37.40 7.80
CA PRO A 156 12.54 -37.68 9.22
C PRO A 156 11.30 -37.68 10.10
N TYR A 157 10.15 -37.17 9.54
CA TYR A 157 8.85 -37.11 10.21
C TYR A 157 7.77 -37.69 9.29
N PRO A 158 6.70 -38.27 9.86
CA PRO A 158 5.54 -38.72 9.07
C PRO A 158 4.98 -37.56 8.21
N PRO A 159 4.62 -37.82 6.93
CA PRO A 159 4.17 -36.77 6.00
C PRO A 159 3.04 -35.89 6.54
N TYR A 160 2.12 -36.48 7.32
CA TYR A 160 1.00 -35.73 7.91
C TYR A 160 1.46 -34.69 8.96
N GLN A 161 2.57 -34.94 9.67
CA GLN A 161 3.12 -33.96 10.63
C GLN A 161 3.74 -32.77 9.89
N ALA A 162 4.49 -33.00 8.84
CA ALA A 162 5.06 -31.94 8.01
C ALA A 162 3.94 -31.06 7.40
N LEU A 163 2.88 -31.69 6.88
CA LEU A 163 1.71 -30.98 6.35
C LEU A 163 0.98 -30.19 7.43
N ALA A 164 0.78 -30.79 8.62
CA ALA A 164 0.09 -30.12 9.72
C ALA A 164 0.88 -28.88 10.19
N VAL A 165 2.20 -29.01 10.36
CA VAL A 165 3.07 -27.90 10.80
C VAL A 165 3.11 -26.81 9.73
N GLY A 166 3.31 -27.15 8.46
CA GLY A 166 3.33 -26.21 7.34
C GLY A 166 2.01 -25.44 7.23
N SER A 167 0.88 -26.16 7.28
CA SER A 167 -0.47 -25.56 7.24
C SER A 167 -0.74 -24.65 8.44
N LEU A 168 -0.35 -25.06 9.65
CA LEU A 168 -0.51 -24.26 10.87
C LEU A 168 0.34 -22.98 10.80
N MET A 169 1.58 -23.09 10.34
CA MET A 169 2.45 -21.94 10.16
C MET A 169 1.90 -20.95 9.12
N ALA A 170 1.44 -21.44 7.97
CA ALA A 170 0.80 -20.62 6.95
C ALA A 170 -0.43 -19.88 7.50
N LEU A 171 -1.24 -20.58 8.31
CA LEU A 171 -2.41 -20.01 8.98
C LEU A 171 -1.99 -18.89 9.95
N ILE A 172 -1.06 -19.16 10.86
CA ILE A 172 -0.59 -18.21 11.87
C ILE A 172 0.00 -16.95 11.19
N LEU A 173 0.85 -17.15 10.18
CA LEU A 173 1.48 -16.04 9.46
C LEU A 173 0.44 -15.19 8.71
N THR A 174 -0.53 -15.81 8.05
CA THR A 174 -1.59 -15.09 7.33
C THR A 174 -2.50 -14.32 8.28
N LEU A 175 -2.88 -14.91 9.40
CA LEU A 175 -3.70 -14.25 10.42
C LEU A 175 -2.93 -13.12 11.10
N GLY A 176 -1.67 -13.35 11.50
CA GLY A 176 -0.80 -12.35 12.12
C GLY A 176 -0.54 -11.15 11.21
N TRP A 177 -0.22 -11.41 9.94
CA TRP A 177 -0.05 -10.39 8.91
C TRP A 177 -1.31 -9.53 8.75
N SER A 178 -2.47 -10.19 8.63
CA SER A 178 -3.77 -9.53 8.48
C SER A 178 -4.13 -8.71 9.71
N PHE A 179 -3.82 -9.21 10.91
CA PHE A 179 -4.03 -8.51 12.16
C PHE A 179 -3.14 -7.25 12.26
N GLY A 180 -1.87 -7.35 11.91
CA GLY A 180 -0.95 -6.21 11.89
C GLY A 180 -1.47 -5.08 10.99
N TRP A 181 -1.92 -5.40 9.76
CA TRP A 181 -2.52 -4.41 8.86
C TRP A 181 -3.86 -3.86 9.38
N SER A 182 -4.66 -4.69 10.04
CA SER A 182 -5.91 -4.25 10.67
C SER A 182 -5.66 -3.28 11.80
N LEU A 183 -4.63 -3.53 12.63
CA LEU A 183 -4.20 -2.62 13.67
C LEU A 183 -3.68 -1.30 13.10
N ALA A 184 -2.87 -1.34 12.05
CA ALA A 184 -2.44 -0.15 11.33
C ALA A 184 -3.64 0.67 10.82
N THR A 185 -4.66 0.00 10.24
CA THR A 185 -5.88 0.68 9.79
C THR A 185 -6.59 1.37 10.95
N ARG A 186 -6.69 0.71 12.12
CA ARG A 186 -7.31 1.28 13.31
C ARG A 186 -6.63 2.56 13.78
N LEU A 187 -5.30 2.63 13.70
CA LEU A 187 -4.53 3.83 14.08
C LEU A 187 -4.88 5.06 13.22
N PHE A 188 -5.21 4.84 11.92
CA PHE A 188 -5.49 5.93 11.00
C PHE A 188 -6.98 6.22 10.79
N THR A 189 -7.86 5.22 10.97
CA THR A 189 -9.29 5.34 10.65
C THR A 189 -10.21 5.04 11.82
N HIS A 190 -9.67 4.65 12.98
CA HIS A 190 -10.39 4.19 14.17
C HIS A 190 -11.30 2.96 13.95
N GLU A 191 -11.20 2.31 12.78
CA GLU A 191 -11.97 1.11 12.43
C GLU A 191 -11.06 -0.10 12.26
N LEU A 192 -11.45 -1.25 12.85
CA LEU A 192 -10.83 -2.54 12.60
C LEU A 192 -11.46 -3.16 11.34
N ARG A 193 -10.67 -3.32 10.27
CA ARG A 193 -11.11 -3.90 8.99
C ARG A 193 -10.49 -5.28 8.74
N PHE A 194 -10.48 -6.13 9.77
CA PHE A 194 -9.77 -7.41 9.75
C PHE A 194 -10.18 -8.32 8.59
N ALA A 195 -11.49 -8.53 8.34
CA ALA A 195 -11.96 -9.37 7.24
C ALA A 195 -11.47 -8.90 5.87
N ARG A 196 -11.33 -7.57 5.67
CA ARG A 196 -10.79 -7.00 4.43
C ARG A 196 -9.30 -7.31 4.26
N HIS A 197 -8.52 -7.18 5.32
CA HIS A 197 -7.09 -7.50 5.28
C HIS A 197 -6.85 -8.99 5.15
N LEU A 198 -7.65 -9.81 5.85
CA LEU A 198 -7.61 -11.26 5.72
C LEU A 198 -7.93 -11.71 4.29
N SER A 199 -8.95 -11.14 3.65
CA SER A 199 -9.26 -11.49 2.26
C SER A 199 -8.17 -11.11 1.27
N ILE A 200 -7.47 -9.98 1.49
CA ILE A 200 -6.34 -9.56 0.65
C ILE A 200 -5.16 -10.53 0.82
N ALA A 201 -4.78 -10.84 2.06
CA ALA A 201 -3.69 -11.76 2.36
C ALA A 201 -3.98 -13.16 1.86
N ALA A 202 -5.17 -13.71 2.16
CA ALA A 202 -5.58 -15.04 1.74
C ALA A 202 -5.66 -15.18 0.21
N LEU A 203 -6.18 -14.15 -0.49
CA LEU A 203 -6.19 -14.14 -1.95
C LEU A 203 -4.76 -14.14 -2.52
N GLY A 204 -3.88 -13.31 -1.97
CA GLY A 204 -2.46 -13.29 -2.34
C GLY A 204 -1.80 -14.65 -2.13
N SER A 205 -2.02 -15.30 -0.99
CA SER A 205 -1.50 -16.63 -0.68
C SER A 205 -2.08 -17.71 -1.60
N ALA A 206 -3.37 -17.65 -1.94
CA ALA A 206 -3.98 -18.56 -2.89
C ALA A 206 -3.39 -18.41 -4.30
N ILE A 207 -3.22 -17.19 -4.78
CA ILE A 207 -2.56 -16.91 -6.08
C ILE A 207 -1.10 -17.40 -6.06
N ALA A 208 -0.37 -17.19 -4.96
CA ALA A 208 1.00 -17.70 -4.81
C ALA A 208 1.04 -19.24 -4.87
N GLY A 209 0.10 -19.91 -4.22
CA GLY A 209 -0.03 -21.38 -4.27
C GLY A 209 -0.30 -21.89 -5.68
N VAL A 210 -1.24 -21.29 -6.40
CA VAL A 210 -1.53 -21.62 -7.81
C VAL A 210 -0.31 -21.36 -8.69
N LEU A 211 0.36 -20.21 -8.53
CA LEU A 211 1.56 -19.85 -9.28
C LEU A 211 2.68 -20.88 -9.06
N LEU A 212 2.90 -21.29 -7.81
CA LEU A 212 3.88 -22.31 -7.45
C LEU A 212 3.60 -23.64 -8.17
N LEU A 213 2.35 -24.11 -8.10
CA LEU A 213 1.96 -25.36 -8.76
C LEU A 213 2.12 -25.27 -10.27
N LEU A 214 1.72 -24.17 -10.89
CA LEU A 214 1.84 -23.95 -12.33
C LEU A 214 3.29 -23.88 -12.80
N VAL A 215 4.12 -23.07 -12.10
CA VAL A 215 5.56 -22.94 -12.44
C VAL A 215 6.25 -24.29 -12.38
N ASN A 216 6.03 -25.04 -11.30
CA ASN A 216 6.65 -26.35 -11.15
C ASN A 216 6.16 -27.34 -12.21
N GLN A 217 4.84 -27.37 -12.48
CA GLN A 217 4.26 -28.26 -13.50
C GLN A 217 4.80 -27.92 -14.90
N LEU A 218 4.82 -26.64 -15.27
CA LEU A 218 5.32 -26.20 -16.57
C LEU A 218 6.83 -26.43 -16.72
N ALA A 219 7.59 -26.12 -15.68
CA ALA A 219 9.04 -26.37 -15.70
C ALA A 219 9.35 -27.86 -15.88
N TYR A 220 8.60 -28.74 -15.21
CA TYR A 220 8.74 -30.20 -15.38
C TYR A 220 8.27 -30.67 -16.76
N SER A 221 7.09 -30.22 -17.23
CA SER A 221 6.49 -30.70 -18.47
C SER A 221 7.32 -30.36 -19.72
N PHE A 222 7.94 -29.17 -19.71
CA PHE A 222 8.68 -28.63 -20.85
C PHE A 222 10.21 -28.61 -20.64
N ASP A 223 10.71 -29.14 -19.53
CA ASP A 223 12.13 -29.09 -19.15
C ASP A 223 12.68 -27.65 -19.15
N PHE A 224 11.88 -26.72 -18.65
CA PHE A 224 12.14 -25.29 -18.76
C PHE A 224 12.66 -24.72 -17.43
N GLU A 225 13.92 -24.99 -17.12
CA GLU A 225 14.56 -24.56 -15.87
C GLU A 225 14.56 -23.04 -15.70
N LEU A 226 14.70 -22.27 -16.80
CA LEU A 226 14.68 -20.81 -16.76
C LEU A 226 13.38 -20.26 -16.14
N LEU A 227 12.22 -20.90 -16.42
CA LEU A 227 10.96 -20.50 -15.80
C LEU A 227 11.02 -20.57 -14.28
N HIS A 228 11.63 -21.63 -13.73
CA HIS A 228 11.81 -21.78 -12.31
C HIS A 228 12.78 -20.74 -11.73
N ARG A 229 13.86 -20.45 -12.45
CA ARG A 229 14.85 -19.42 -12.05
C ARG A 229 14.27 -18.02 -11.95
N ILE A 230 13.40 -17.63 -12.90
CA ILE A 230 12.82 -16.28 -12.94
C ILE A 230 11.50 -16.15 -12.17
N ALA A 231 10.92 -17.25 -11.66
CA ALA A 231 9.63 -17.26 -10.96
C ALA A 231 9.61 -16.34 -9.73
N PHE A 232 10.77 -16.13 -9.08
CA PHE A 232 10.88 -15.23 -7.93
C PHE A 232 10.44 -13.78 -8.28
N ILE A 233 10.64 -13.33 -9.52
CA ILE A 233 10.17 -12.02 -9.99
C ILE A 233 8.64 -11.94 -9.87
N GLY A 234 7.94 -13.01 -10.30
CA GLY A 234 6.49 -13.11 -10.16
C GLY A 234 6.01 -13.10 -8.71
N TYR A 235 6.74 -13.78 -7.81
CA TYR A 235 6.43 -13.77 -6.37
C TYR A 235 6.63 -12.39 -5.75
N TRP A 236 7.70 -11.69 -6.07
CA TRP A 236 7.92 -10.32 -5.60
C TRP A 236 6.89 -9.34 -6.15
N ALA A 237 6.51 -9.49 -7.42
CA ALA A 237 5.44 -8.69 -8.02
C ALA A 237 4.08 -8.93 -7.33
N LEU A 238 3.75 -10.19 -7.04
CA LEU A 238 2.55 -10.55 -6.29
C LEU A 238 2.57 -9.99 -4.87
N PHE A 239 3.71 -10.10 -4.17
CA PHE A 239 3.88 -9.54 -2.83
C PHE A 239 3.71 -8.02 -2.84
N ALA A 240 4.32 -7.32 -3.80
CA ALA A 240 4.14 -5.88 -4.00
C ALA A 240 2.66 -5.53 -4.23
N TRP A 241 1.95 -6.29 -5.06
CA TRP A 241 0.53 -6.09 -5.29
C TRP A 241 -0.29 -6.27 -3.99
N VAL A 242 0.00 -7.30 -3.19
CA VAL A 242 -0.65 -7.53 -1.89
C VAL A 242 -0.39 -6.36 -0.94
N CYS A 243 0.86 -5.92 -0.80
CA CYS A 243 1.23 -4.77 0.04
C CYS A 243 0.52 -3.49 -0.40
N TRP A 244 0.48 -3.21 -1.71
CA TRP A 244 -0.24 -2.07 -2.26
C TRP A 244 -1.75 -2.13 -1.97
N ARG A 245 -2.36 -3.32 -2.08
CA ARG A 245 -3.77 -3.54 -1.71
C ARG A 245 -4.03 -3.24 -0.24
N HIS A 246 -3.14 -3.66 0.65
CA HIS A 246 -3.20 -3.33 2.08
C HIS A 246 -3.07 -1.82 2.33
N LEU A 247 -2.07 -1.17 1.75
CA LEU A 247 -1.86 0.28 1.89
C LEU A 247 -3.05 1.10 1.37
N ARG A 248 -3.66 0.66 0.27
CA ARG A 248 -4.90 1.26 -0.25
C ARG A 248 -6.08 1.05 0.69
N ALA A 249 -6.15 -0.09 1.37
CA ALA A 249 -7.21 -0.39 2.33
C ALA A 249 -7.09 0.42 3.63
N VAL A 250 -5.85 0.75 4.04
CA VAL A 250 -5.57 1.61 5.20
C VAL A 250 -5.99 3.05 4.91
N SER A 251 -5.57 3.62 3.77
CA SER A 251 -5.92 5.00 3.41
C SER A 251 -5.88 5.19 1.90
N PRO A 252 -6.90 5.82 1.29
CA PRO A 252 -6.91 6.13 -0.14
C PRO A 252 -6.01 7.31 -0.52
N ALA A 253 -5.42 8.02 0.46
CA ALA A 253 -4.55 9.16 0.21
C ALA A 253 -3.19 8.75 -0.36
N HIS A 254 -2.61 9.61 -1.22
CA HIS A 254 -1.25 9.48 -1.76
C HIS A 254 -0.94 8.14 -2.46
N LEU A 255 -1.90 7.59 -3.20
CA LEU A 255 -1.79 6.26 -3.84
C LEU A 255 -0.58 6.12 -4.76
N LYS A 256 -0.21 7.19 -5.49
CA LYS A 256 0.96 7.19 -6.40
C LYS A 256 2.28 7.02 -5.61
N ILE A 257 2.43 7.72 -4.49
CA ILE A 257 3.62 7.62 -3.62
C ILE A 257 3.73 6.23 -3.00
N LYS A 258 2.61 5.70 -2.49
CA LYS A 258 2.55 4.34 -1.94
C LYS A 258 2.89 3.28 -2.99
N ALA A 259 2.36 3.41 -4.20
CA ALA A 259 2.67 2.51 -5.30
C ALA A 259 4.16 2.57 -5.67
N ALA A 260 4.72 3.77 -5.81
CA ALA A 260 6.15 3.96 -6.09
C ALA A 260 7.03 3.32 -5.01
N ALA A 261 6.72 3.54 -3.72
CA ALA A 261 7.48 2.95 -2.62
C ALA A 261 7.45 1.41 -2.65
N VAL A 262 6.28 0.81 -2.85
CA VAL A 262 6.13 -0.65 -2.91
C VAL A 262 6.87 -1.24 -4.11
N VAL A 263 6.74 -0.60 -5.29
CA VAL A 263 7.44 -1.05 -6.51
C VAL A 263 8.95 -0.93 -6.35
N SER A 264 9.46 0.17 -5.77
CA SER A 264 10.89 0.34 -5.52
C SER A 264 11.45 -0.71 -4.57
N LEU A 265 10.74 -1.04 -3.48
CA LEU A 265 11.14 -2.09 -2.55
C LEU A 265 11.14 -3.48 -3.21
N ALA A 266 10.11 -3.79 -4.00
CA ALA A 266 10.05 -5.05 -4.73
C ALA A 266 11.17 -5.17 -5.78
N ALA A 267 11.45 -4.09 -6.51
CA ALA A 267 12.56 -4.05 -7.47
C ALA A 267 13.91 -4.24 -6.77
N ALA A 268 14.13 -3.60 -5.62
CA ALA A 268 15.34 -3.81 -4.83
C ALA A 268 15.48 -5.27 -4.36
N ALA A 269 14.38 -5.90 -3.90
CA ALA A 269 14.38 -7.29 -3.49
C ALA A 269 14.68 -8.24 -4.66
N VAL A 270 14.10 -7.98 -5.84
CA VAL A 270 14.41 -8.73 -7.07
C VAL A 270 15.88 -8.60 -7.45
N LEU A 271 16.45 -7.40 -7.36
CA LEU A 271 17.86 -7.16 -7.66
C LEU A 271 18.77 -7.91 -6.68
N VAL A 272 18.51 -7.81 -5.37
CA VAL A 272 19.30 -8.51 -4.35
C VAL A 272 19.25 -10.02 -4.56
N GLN A 273 18.07 -10.59 -4.77
CA GLN A 273 17.91 -12.02 -5.01
C GLN A 273 18.55 -12.46 -6.33
N GLY A 274 18.44 -11.65 -7.39
CA GLY A 274 19.05 -11.93 -8.68
C GLY A 274 20.59 -11.90 -8.61
N ILE A 275 21.17 -10.98 -7.83
CA ILE A 275 22.61 -10.94 -7.57
C ILE A 275 23.04 -12.17 -6.78
N ASP A 276 22.32 -12.53 -5.70
CA ASP A 276 22.61 -13.71 -4.90
C ASP A 276 22.56 -14.99 -5.75
N ASP A 277 21.52 -15.16 -6.56
CA ASP A 277 21.40 -16.29 -7.49
C ASP A 277 22.56 -16.32 -8.52
N TRP A 278 23.02 -15.14 -8.98
CA TRP A 278 24.18 -15.02 -9.87
C TRP A 278 25.48 -15.49 -9.20
N TRP A 279 25.74 -15.02 -7.98
CA TRP A 279 26.97 -15.38 -7.24
C TRP A 279 27.03 -16.86 -6.87
N GLN A 280 25.89 -17.50 -6.62
CA GLN A 280 25.80 -18.91 -6.26
C GLN A 280 25.81 -19.88 -7.44
N GLN A 281 25.77 -19.39 -8.69
CA GLN A 281 25.74 -20.24 -9.91
C GLN A 281 26.97 -21.18 -10.07
N PRO A 282 28.20 -20.77 -9.78
CA PRO A 282 29.38 -21.65 -9.98
C PRO A 282 29.40 -22.89 -9.09
N GLU A 283 28.73 -22.87 -7.95
CA GLU A 283 28.82 -23.95 -6.94
C GLU A 283 27.65 -24.97 -7.06
N ARG A 284 26.71 -24.76 -7.97
CA ARG A 284 25.50 -25.60 -8.05
C ARG A 284 25.62 -26.71 -9.08
N ILE A 285 26.29 -27.79 -8.70
CA ILE A 285 26.05 -29.14 -9.27
C ILE A 285 24.78 -29.71 -8.58
N ALA A 286 23.68 -28.96 -8.60
CA ALA A 286 22.42 -29.42 -8.01
C ALA A 286 21.45 -29.82 -9.12
N PRO A 287 20.70 -30.92 -8.94
CA PRO A 287 19.67 -31.28 -9.90
C PRO A 287 18.63 -30.15 -10.04
N PRO A 288 17.99 -30.00 -11.20
CA PRO A 288 16.95 -29.00 -11.43
C PRO A 288 15.92 -29.01 -10.31
N ARG A 289 15.58 -27.85 -9.77
CA ARG A 289 14.69 -27.70 -8.57
C ARG A 289 13.31 -28.32 -8.76
N TYR A 290 12.82 -28.42 -10.03
CA TYR A 290 11.52 -29.04 -10.32
C TYR A 290 11.54 -30.56 -10.17
N LEU A 291 12.70 -31.23 -10.12
CA LEU A 291 12.80 -32.67 -9.89
C LEU A 291 12.49 -33.04 -8.42
N GLY A 292 12.43 -32.07 -7.52
CA GLY A 292 12.00 -32.30 -6.13
C GLY A 292 10.49 -32.48 -5.95
N GLN A 293 9.70 -32.53 -7.03
CA GLN A 293 8.26 -32.73 -6.98
C GLN A 293 7.79 -34.02 -7.67
N LEU A 294 6.78 -34.66 -7.08
CA LEU A 294 6.11 -35.80 -7.72
C LEU A 294 5.20 -35.25 -8.84
N ALA A 295 5.62 -35.43 -10.08
CA ALA A 295 4.78 -35.14 -11.24
C ALA A 295 4.59 -36.41 -12.09
N PRO A 296 3.38 -36.64 -12.65
CA PRO A 296 3.10 -37.81 -13.47
C PRO A 296 4.01 -37.81 -14.72
N ALA A 297 4.66 -38.92 -15.02
CA ALA A 297 5.47 -39.08 -16.22
C ALA A 297 4.69 -38.75 -17.51
N SER A 298 3.38 -39.02 -17.52
CA SER A 298 2.48 -38.69 -18.64
C SER A 298 2.30 -37.20 -18.87
N SER A 299 2.65 -36.33 -17.91
CA SER A 299 2.59 -34.87 -18.06
C SER A 299 3.84 -34.27 -18.68
N ARG A 300 4.89 -35.07 -18.93
CA ARG A 300 6.10 -34.64 -19.61
C ARG A 300 5.87 -34.61 -21.13
N VAL A 301 6.07 -33.44 -21.71
CA VAL A 301 5.88 -33.20 -23.16
C VAL A 301 7.18 -33.38 -23.93
N VAL A 302 8.32 -33.15 -23.25
CA VAL A 302 9.65 -33.31 -23.84
C VAL A 302 9.97 -34.80 -24.01
N GLU A 303 10.62 -35.12 -25.12
CA GLU A 303 11.02 -36.50 -25.47
C GLU A 303 11.90 -37.11 -24.39
N ASN A 304 11.61 -38.35 -24.03
CA ASN A 304 12.37 -39.04 -22.99
C ASN A 304 13.77 -39.41 -23.53
N GLN A 305 14.79 -39.13 -22.76
CA GLN A 305 16.15 -39.59 -23.06
C GLN A 305 16.22 -41.12 -22.98
N THR A 306 16.92 -41.73 -23.91
CA THR A 306 17.23 -43.14 -23.84
C THR A 306 18.22 -43.43 -22.72
N ILE A 307 18.25 -44.65 -22.22
CA ILE A 307 19.23 -45.07 -21.18
C ILE A 307 20.67 -44.83 -21.66
N ALA A 308 20.93 -45.02 -22.96
CA ALA A 308 22.25 -44.79 -23.54
C ALA A 308 22.66 -43.30 -23.49
N GLU A 309 21.76 -42.41 -23.85
CA GLU A 309 21.96 -40.96 -23.78
C GLU A 309 22.14 -40.48 -22.35
N PHE A 310 21.36 -41.03 -21.40
CA PHE A 310 21.53 -40.75 -19.96
C PHE A 310 22.90 -41.16 -19.46
N LEU A 311 23.35 -42.39 -19.79
CA LEU A 311 24.69 -42.89 -19.39
C LEU A 311 25.81 -42.06 -20.02
N HIS A 312 25.67 -41.63 -21.27
CA HIS A 312 26.64 -40.75 -21.91
C HIS A 312 26.73 -39.38 -21.23
N HIS A 313 25.59 -38.80 -20.84
CA HIS A 313 25.54 -37.55 -20.05
C HIS A 313 26.18 -37.73 -18.65
N ALA A 314 25.90 -38.86 -17.98
CA ALA A 314 26.46 -39.16 -16.68
C ALA A 314 28.00 -39.33 -16.74
N GLN A 315 28.53 -39.91 -17.80
CA GLN A 315 29.98 -39.97 -18.03
C GLN A 315 30.60 -38.59 -18.25
N GLY A 316 29.90 -37.68 -18.97
CA GLY A 316 30.30 -36.28 -19.14
C GLY A 316 30.37 -35.54 -17.79
N MET A 317 29.38 -35.72 -16.93
CA MET A 317 29.38 -35.14 -15.57
C MET A 317 30.53 -35.65 -14.70
N GLN A 318 30.88 -36.91 -14.82
CA GLN A 318 32.04 -37.48 -14.09
C GLN A 318 33.33 -36.81 -14.52
N ALA A 319 33.54 -36.59 -15.81
CA ALA A 319 34.70 -35.89 -16.33
C ALA A 319 34.77 -34.43 -15.88
N ASP A 320 33.64 -33.77 -15.73
CA ASP A 320 33.57 -32.40 -15.20
C ASP A 320 33.85 -32.34 -13.70
N LEU A 321 33.36 -33.31 -12.93
CA LEU A 321 33.71 -33.48 -11.50
C LEU A 321 35.21 -33.74 -11.29
N ASP A 322 35.83 -34.56 -12.11
CA ASP A 322 37.26 -34.83 -12.03
C ASP A 322 38.08 -33.58 -12.35
N ARG A 323 37.64 -32.77 -13.33
CA ARG A 323 38.26 -31.48 -13.59
C ARG A 323 38.16 -30.49 -12.44
N LEU A 324 36.97 -30.37 -11.82
CA LEU A 324 36.76 -29.51 -10.66
C LEU A 324 37.60 -29.96 -9.43
N ARG A 325 37.73 -31.28 -9.21
CA ARG A 325 38.62 -31.81 -8.19
C ARG A 325 40.07 -31.41 -8.42
N GLN A 326 40.56 -31.57 -9.65
CA GLN A 326 41.92 -31.19 -9.99
C GLN A 326 42.16 -29.69 -9.84
N GLN A 327 41.18 -28.86 -10.18
CA GLN A 327 41.28 -27.42 -9.96
C GLN A 327 41.34 -27.07 -8.47
N ALA A 328 40.49 -27.65 -7.63
CA ALA A 328 40.51 -27.44 -6.18
C ALA A 328 41.82 -27.92 -5.53
N GLU A 329 42.36 -29.05 -5.97
CA GLU A 329 43.64 -29.54 -5.49
C GLU A 329 44.81 -28.62 -5.89
N ASN A 330 44.78 -28.07 -7.11
CA ASN A 330 45.78 -27.10 -7.58
C ASN A 330 45.72 -25.76 -6.84
N GLU A 331 44.51 -25.28 -6.52
CA GLU A 331 44.30 -24.05 -5.74
C GLU A 331 44.81 -24.23 -4.30
N GLN A 332 44.55 -25.39 -3.65
CA GLN A 332 45.08 -25.67 -2.32
C GLN A 332 46.59 -25.78 -2.29
N GLN A 333 47.23 -26.26 -3.37
CA GLN A 333 48.69 -26.33 -3.45
C GLN A 333 49.34 -24.97 -3.77
N ALA A 334 48.61 -24.02 -4.34
CA ALA A 334 49.10 -22.67 -4.64
C ALA A 334 49.06 -21.73 -3.42
N ASP A 335 48.23 -22.05 -2.41
CA ASP A 335 48.10 -21.27 -1.17
C ASP A 335 49.08 -21.74 -0.05
N HIS A 336 49.92 -22.75 -0.32
CA HIS A 336 50.98 -23.23 0.57
C HIS A 336 52.38 -22.94 0.00
#